data_43d442848796d96e7e30de0a8646fa61
#
_entry.id   43d442848796d96e7e30de0a8646fa61
#
_cell.length_a   1.000
_cell.length_b   1.000
_cell.length_c   1.000
_cell.angle_alpha   90.00
_cell.angle_beta   90.00
_cell.angle_gamma   90.00
#
_symmetry.space_group_name_H-M   'P 1'
#
loop_
_entity.id
_entity.type
_entity.pdbx_description
1 polymer ?
#
loop_
_entity_poly.entity_id
_entity_poly.type
_entity_poly.pdbx_seq_one_letter_code
_entity_poly.pdbx_strand_id
1 'polypeptide(L)'
;MLAVVTCISNLPLEAVVACFVVIGLSGGGMTACFGLVKDVMPAPLAGASTGVVNSMTVASGAILQPFVGLALDLQWDGRLVDGARHYAEGDYRTAFTLVLVAAVIGLVTALSLRETLRV
;
A
#
# COMPACT_ATOMS: atom_id res chain seq x y z
N MET A 1 -0.53 -9.21 -7.27
CA MET A 1 -1.93 -8.75 -7.35
C MET A 1 -2.04 -7.30 -7.80
N LEU A 2 -1.44 -6.34 -7.11
CA LEU A 2 -1.48 -4.93 -7.53
C LEU A 2 -0.97 -4.75 -8.97
N ALA A 3 0.13 -5.41 -9.34
CA ALA A 3 0.66 -5.40 -10.70
C ALA A 3 -0.33 -5.93 -11.76
N VAL A 4 -1.18 -6.89 -11.41
CA VAL A 4 -2.20 -7.41 -12.34
C VAL A 4 -3.24 -6.34 -12.64
N VAL A 5 -3.73 -5.64 -11.61
CA VAL A 5 -4.73 -4.58 -11.76
C VAL A 5 -4.16 -3.37 -12.51
N THR A 6 -2.87 -3.07 -12.33
CA THR A 6 -2.23 -1.91 -12.99
C THR A 6 -1.78 -2.20 -14.42
N CYS A 7 -1.35 -3.42 -14.74
CA CYS A 7 -0.73 -3.75 -16.02
C CYS A 7 -1.67 -4.40 -17.05
N ILE A 8 -2.79 -5.01 -16.61
CA ILE A 8 -3.70 -5.71 -17.51
C ILE A 8 -4.94 -4.87 -17.77
N SER A 9 -5.19 -4.54 -19.05
CA SER A 9 -6.43 -3.90 -19.51
C SER A 9 -7.55 -4.93 -19.65
N ASN A 10 -8.79 -4.47 -19.41
CA ASN A 10 -10.00 -5.29 -19.60
C ASN A 10 -10.06 -6.54 -18.72
N LEU A 11 -9.64 -6.43 -17.46
CA LEU A 11 -9.88 -7.48 -16.48
C LEU A 11 -11.40 -7.66 -16.26
N PRO A 12 -11.92 -8.90 -16.26
CA PRO A 12 -13.30 -9.14 -15.87
C PRO A 12 -13.50 -8.72 -14.40
N LEU A 13 -14.70 -8.20 -14.09
CA LEU A 13 -15.03 -7.70 -12.76
C LEU A 13 -14.72 -8.71 -11.65
N GLU A 14 -14.97 -9.98 -11.90
CA GLU A 14 -14.70 -11.08 -10.97
C GLU A 14 -13.21 -11.16 -10.60
N ALA A 15 -12.32 -11.00 -11.58
CA ALA A 15 -10.87 -11.00 -11.35
C ALA A 15 -10.43 -9.77 -10.54
N VAL A 16 -11.03 -8.60 -10.82
CA VAL A 16 -10.76 -7.39 -10.03
C VAL A 16 -11.20 -7.59 -8.58
N VAL A 17 -12.41 -8.09 -8.36
CA VAL A 17 -12.92 -8.39 -7.00
C VAL A 17 -12.01 -9.38 -6.28
N ALA A 18 -11.62 -10.48 -6.94
CA ALA A 18 -10.71 -11.45 -6.36
C ALA A 18 -9.36 -10.82 -5.97
N CYS A 19 -8.80 -9.95 -6.82
CA CYS A 19 -7.57 -9.21 -6.50
C CYS A 19 -7.74 -8.33 -5.26
N PHE A 20 -8.85 -7.60 -5.14
CA PHE A 20 -9.10 -6.76 -3.96
C PHE A 20 -9.31 -7.58 -2.69
N VAL A 21 -9.97 -8.73 -2.76
CA VAL A 21 -10.10 -9.65 -1.62
C VAL A 21 -8.73 -10.13 -1.15
N VAL A 22 -7.85 -10.54 -2.06
CA VAL A 22 -6.50 -10.98 -1.70
C VAL A 22 -5.66 -9.83 -1.12
N ILE A 23 -5.77 -8.62 -1.67
CA ILE A 23 -5.11 -7.42 -1.11
C ILE A 23 -5.62 -7.15 0.30
N GLY A 24 -6.94 -7.23 0.52
CA GLY A 24 -7.55 -7.05 1.85
C GLY A 24 -7.06 -8.09 2.87
N LEU A 25 -7.01 -9.36 2.48
CA LEU A 25 -6.48 -10.42 3.33
C LEU A 25 -5.00 -10.22 3.68
N SER A 26 -4.21 -9.64 2.76
CA SER A 26 -2.79 -9.31 3.01
C SER A 26 -2.62 -8.27 4.11
N GLY A 27 -3.64 -7.46 4.40
CA GLY A 27 -3.67 -6.51 5.52
C GLY A 27 -3.51 -7.18 6.89
N GLY A 28 -3.84 -8.48 7.01
CA GLY A 28 -3.58 -9.29 8.22
C GLY A 28 -2.11 -9.37 8.60
N GLY A 29 -1.18 -9.18 7.65
CA GLY A 29 0.26 -9.11 7.93
C GLY A 29 0.65 -7.96 8.88
N MET A 30 -0.12 -6.87 8.91
CA MET A 30 0.09 -5.77 9.85
C MET A 30 -0.05 -6.24 11.31
N THR A 31 -1.00 -7.12 11.59
CA THR A 31 -1.20 -7.69 12.94
C THR A 31 0.01 -8.50 13.39
N ALA A 32 0.65 -9.24 12.47
CA ALA A 32 1.87 -9.98 12.74
C ALA A 32 3.04 -9.06 13.12
N CYS A 33 3.16 -7.88 12.48
CA CYS A 33 4.17 -6.88 12.82
C CYS A 33 4.04 -6.40 14.28
N PHE A 34 2.82 -6.19 14.77
CA PHE A 34 2.60 -5.81 16.17
C PHE A 34 2.95 -6.93 17.15
N GLY A 35 2.71 -8.20 16.78
CA GLY A 35 3.16 -9.36 17.55
C GLY A 35 4.68 -9.38 17.65
N LEU A 36 5.36 -9.29 16.53
CA LEU A 36 6.83 -9.29 16.45
C LEU A 36 7.48 -8.21 17.30
N VAL A 37 6.92 -6.98 17.29
CA VAL A 37 7.42 -5.88 18.12
C VAL A 37 7.39 -6.23 19.61
N LYS A 38 6.33 -6.90 20.07
CA LYS A 38 6.20 -7.33 21.47
C LYS A 38 7.22 -8.42 21.85
N ASP A 39 7.55 -9.29 20.90
CA ASP A 39 8.48 -10.38 21.13
C ASP A 39 9.95 -9.91 21.16
N VAL A 40 10.26 -8.86 20.40
CA VAL A 40 11.64 -8.33 20.27
C VAL A 40 11.94 -7.24 21.31
N MET A 41 10.93 -6.49 21.76
CA MET A 41 11.13 -5.34 22.67
C MET A 41 10.95 -5.72 24.14
N PRO A 42 11.77 -5.16 25.06
CA PRO A 42 11.54 -5.31 26.49
C PRO A 42 10.14 -4.83 26.88
N ALA A 43 9.52 -5.52 27.83
CA ALA A 43 8.13 -5.26 28.25
C ALA A 43 7.82 -3.76 28.54
N PRO A 44 8.71 -2.97 29.19
CA PRO A 44 8.45 -1.55 29.44
C PRO A 44 8.40 -0.70 28.18
N LEU A 45 9.04 -1.12 27.08
CA LEU A 45 9.12 -0.39 25.82
C LEU A 45 8.12 -0.90 24.76
N ALA A 46 7.50 -2.05 24.97
CA ALA A 46 6.62 -2.69 23.99
C ALA A 46 5.46 -1.77 23.54
N GLY A 47 4.86 -1.03 24.46
CA GLY A 47 3.79 -0.08 24.15
C GLY A 47 4.26 1.08 23.28
N ALA A 48 5.38 1.72 23.64
CA ALA A 48 5.96 2.82 22.87
C ALA A 48 6.38 2.37 21.46
N SER A 49 7.03 1.20 21.36
CA SER A 49 7.47 0.63 20.09
C SER A 49 6.27 0.29 19.17
N THR A 50 5.20 -0.26 19.73
CA THR A 50 3.94 -0.50 19.00
C THR A 50 3.35 0.82 18.48
N GLY A 51 3.39 1.88 19.31
CA GLY A 51 2.94 3.22 18.90
C GLY A 51 3.75 3.79 17.73
N VAL A 52 5.07 3.62 17.74
CA VAL A 52 5.95 4.04 16.65
C VAL A 52 5.62 3.29 15.36
N VAL A 53 5.50 1.97 15.40
CA VAL A 53 5.14 1.15 14.22
C VAL A 53 3.79 1.58 13.66
N ASN A 54 2.78 1.79 14.51
CA ASN A 54 1.48 2.27 14.07
C ASN A 54 1.56 3.65 13.43
N SER A 55 2.30 4.57 14.03
CA SER A 55 2.49 5.93 13.49
C SER A 55 3.17 5.90 12.12
N MET A 56 4.20 5.07 11.93
CA MET A 56 4.87 4.90 10.64
C MET A 56 3.94 4.30 9.59
N THR A 57 3.08 3.36 9.96
CA THR A 57 2.09 2.78 9.04
C THR A 57 1.08 3.84 8.58
N VAL A 58 0.55 4.64 9.49
CA VAL A 58 -0.37 5.74 9.15
C VAL A 58 0.33 6.82 8.33
N ALA A 59 1.55 7.20 8.71
CA ALA A 59 2.35 8.20 8.01
C ALA A 59 2.64 7.80 6.56
N SER A 60 2.90 6.51 6.30
CA SER A 60 3.13 6.03 4.94
C SER A 60 1.91 6.24 4.03
N GLY A 61 0.71 6.01 4.52
CA GLY A 61 -0.54 6.31 3.80
C GLY A 61 -0.73 7.81 3.59
N ALA A 62 -0.51 8.62 4.62
CA ALA A 62 -0.62 10.07 4.57
C ALA A 62 0.35 10.71 3.56
N ILE A 63 1.51 10.09 3.34
CA ILE A 63 2.48 10.53 2.34
C ILE A 63 2.09 10.04 0.93
N LEU A 64 1.74 8.75 0.78
CA LEU A 64 1.46 8.17 -0.54
C LEU A 64 0.19 8.72 -1.19
N GLN A 65 -0.87 8.97 -0.42
CA GLN A 65 -2.15 9.45 -0.96
C GLN A 65 -2.03 10.77 -1.73
N PRO A 66 -1.38 11.82 -1.22
CA PRO A 66 -1.16 13.05 -1.98
C PRO A 66 -0.36 12.85 -3.27
N PHE A 67 0.63 11.95 -3.26
CA PHE A 67 1.40 11.66 -4.48
C PHE A 67 0.57 10.96 -5.55
N VAL A 68 -0.31 10.04 -5.17
CA VAL A 68 -1.26 9.41 -6.09
C VAL A 68 -2.22 10.45 -6.65
N GLY A 69 -2.75 11.35 -5.80
CA GLY A 69 -3.61 12.45 -6.23
C GLY A 69 -2.89 13.40 -7.20
N LEU A 70 -1.66 13.79 -6.89
CA LEU A 70 -0.84 14.63 -7.76
C LEU A 70 -0.57 13.95 -9.11
N ALA A 71 -0.27 12.66 -9.12
CA ALA A 71 -0.04 11.91 -10.35
C ALA A 71 -1.29 11.86 -11.24
N LEU A 72 -2.48 11.75 -10.64
CA LEU A 72 -3.75 11.87 -11.36
C LEU A 72 -3.96 13.28 -11.92
N ASP A 73 -3.73 14.30 -11.10
CA ASP A 73 -3.92 15.69 -11.50
C ASP A 73 -2.97 16.12 -12.63
N LEU A 74 -1.74 15.62 -12.65
CA LEU A 74 -0.77 15.90 -13.70
C LEU A 74 -1.13 15.27 -15.05
N GLN A 75 -1.94 14.22 -15.06
CA GLN A 75 -2.38 13.55 -16.28
C GLN A 75 -3.79 13.94 -16.71
N TRP A 76 -4.47 14.77 -15.91
CA TRP A 76 -5.84 15.17 -16.20
C TRP A 76 -5.93 15.99 -17.48
N ASP A 77 -6.79 15.56 -18.40
CA ASP A 77 -7.02 16.17 -19.72
C ASP A 77 -8.03 17.34 -19.72
N GLY A 78 -8.49 17.77 -18.53
CA GLY A 78 -9.45 18.88 -18.39
C GLY A 78 -10.92 18.47 -18.46
N ARG A 79 -11.25 17.18 -18.57
CA ARG A 79 -12.64 16.71 -18.65
C ARG A 79 -13.34 16.81 -17.30
N LEU A 80 -14.51 17.43 -17.34
CA LEU A 80 -15.45 17.46 -16.21
C LEU A 80 -16.71 16.70 -16.58
N VAL A 81 -17.18 15.83 -15.68
CA VAL A 81 -18.48 15.15 -15.76
C VAL A 81 -19.24 15.50 -14.49
N ASP A 82 -20.41 16.08 -14.65
CA ASP A 82 -21.26 16.56 -13.55
C ASP A 82 -20.53 17.48 -12.54
N GLY A 83 -19.59 18.30 -13.03
CA GLY A 83 -18.80 19.21 -12.21
C GLY A 83 -17.62 18.57 -11.47
N ALA A 84 -17.43 17.25 -11.59
CA ALA A 84 -16.29 16.53 -11.03
C ALA A 84 -15.24 16.23 -12.09
N ARG A 85 -13.96 16.17 -11.68
CA ARG A 85 -12.87 15.77 -12.57
C ARG A 85 -13.03 14.32 -12.99
N HIS A 86 -13.03 14.06 -14.27
CA HIS A 86 -13.06 12.73 -14.84
C HIS A 86 -11.66 12.35 -15.29
N TYR A 87 -11.15 11.24 -14.76
CA TYR A 87 -9.85 10.67 -15.12
C TYR A 87 -10.03 9.45 -16.01
N ALA A 88 -9.20 9.31 -17.02
CA ALA A 88 -9.18 8.13 -17.87
C ALA A 88 -8.58 6.91 -17.13
N GLU A 89 -8.88 5.71 -17.61
CA GLU A 89 -8.31 4.48 -17.03
C GLU A 89 -6.78 4.49 -17.00
N GLY A 90 -6.15 5.08 -18.02
CA GLY A 90 -4.70 5.23 -18.12
C GLY A 90 -4.10 6.06 -16.98
N ASP A 91 -4.81 7.11 -16.55
CA ASP A 91 -4.35 8.01 -15.48
C ASP A 91 -4.30 7.28 -14.14
N TYR A 92 -5.34 6.47 -13.84
CA TYR A 92 -5.35 5.61 -12.68
C TYR A 92 -4.22 4.57 -12.69
N ARG A 93 -3.94 3.98 -13.85
CA ARG A 93 -2.86 2.99 -13.98
C ARG A 93 -1.51 3.61 -13.64
N THR A 94 -1.24 4.79 -14.18
CA THR A 94 0.02 5.49 -13.90
C THR A 94 0.11 5.88 -12.42
N ALA A 95 -0.97 6.40 -11.85
CA ALA A 95 -1.00 6.76 -10.43
C ALA A 95 -0.79 5.54 -9.52
N PHE A 96 -1.43 4.41 -9.82
CA PHE A 96 -1.24 3.17 -9.07
C PHE A 96 0.14 2.52 -9.25
N THR A 97 0.86 2.85 -10.33
CA THR A 97 2.26 2.42 -10.49
C THR A 97 3.14 2.93 -9.35
N LEU A 98 2.88 4.13 -8.80
CA LEU A 98 3.57 4.64 -7.61
C LEU A 98 3.37 3.73 -6.40
N VAL A 99 2.14 3.27 -6.19
CA VAL A 99 1.81 2.34 -5.09
C VAL A 99 2.49 0.99 -5.30
N LEU A 100 2.55 0.51 -6.55
CA LEU A 100 3.26 -0.71 -6.91
C LEU A 100 4.76 -0.59 -6.61
N VAL A 101 5.39 0.52 -6.99
CA VAL A 101 6.81 0.78 -6.69
C VAL A 101 7.05 0.78 -5.19
N ALA A 102 6.22 1.47 -4.42
CA ALA A 102 6.32 1.47 -2.96
C ALA A 102 6.18 0.05 -2.36
N ALA A 103 5.26 -0.75 -2.89
CA ALA A 103 5.07 -2.14 -2.46
C ALA A 103 6.29 -3.03 -2.79
N VAL A 104 6.92 -2.83 -3.95
CA VAL A 104 8.16 -3.55 -4.33
C VAL A 104 9.31 -3.17 -3.41
N ILE A 105 9.47 -1.88 -3.10
CA ILE A 105 10.48 -1.40 -2.15
C ILE A 105 10.25 -2.06 -0.78
N GLY A 106 9.01 -2.08 -0.30
CA GLY A 106 8.64 -2.73 0.95
C GLY A 106 8.96 -4.23 0.96
N LEU A 107 8.66 -4.93 -0.14
CA LEU A 107 8.98 -6.36 -0.28
C LEU A 107 10.49 -6.61 -0.26
N VAL A 108 11.27 -5.85 -1.03
CA VAL A 108 12.73 -5.96 -1.06
C VAL A 108 13.32 -5.71 0.33
N THR A 109 12.82 -4.69 1.03
CA THR A 109 13.24 -4.38 2.41
C THR A 109 12.91 -5.54 3.35
N ALA A 110 11.71 -6.09 3.25
CA ALA A 110 11.28 -7.23 4.08
C ALA A 110 12.14 -8.48 3.84
N LEU A 111 12.48 -8.76 2.58
CA LEU A 111 13.35 -9.89 2.22
C LEU A 111 14.81 -9.69 2.66
N SER A 112 15.22 -8.45 2.87
CA SER A 112 16.57 -8.09 3.36
C SER A 112 16.70 -8.21 4.87
N LEU A 113 15.60 -8.34 5.60
CA LEU A 113 15.62 -8.50 7.05
C LEU A 113 16.18 -9.89 7.41
N ARG A 114 17.15 -9.91 8.32
CA ARG A 114 17.67 -11.16 8.90
C ARG A 114 16.88 -11.47 10.17
N GLU A 115 16.51 -12.72 10.32
CA GLU A 115 15.97 -13.19 11.58
C GLU A 115 17.04 -13.09 12.67
N THR A 116 16.77 -12.28 13.69
CA THR A 116 17.64 -12.08 14.85
C THR A 116 17.06 -12.70 16.12
N LEU A 117 16.03 -13.52 15.98
CA LEU A 117 15.48 -14.27 17.11
C LEU A 117 16.58 -15.21 17.66
N ARG A 118 17.20 -14.78 18.75
CA ARG A 118 18.00 -15.67 19.61
C ARG A 118 17.01 -16.50 20.41
N VAL A 119 16.96 -17.78 20.13
CA VAL A 119 16.37 -18.78 21.00
C VAL A 119 17.16 -18.88 22.29
#